data_bb7da217cc836230944757bbb08b8daa
#
_entry.id   bb7da217cc836230944757bbb08b8daa
#
_cell.length_a   1.000
_cell.length_b   1.000
_cell.length_c   1.000
_cell.angle_alpha   90.00
_cell.angle_beta   90.00
_cell.angle_gamma   90.00
#
_symmetry.space_group_name_H-M   'P 1'
#
loop_
_entity.id
_entity.type
_entity.pdbx_description
1 polymer ?
#
loop_
_entity_poly.entity_id
_entity_poly.type
_entity_poly.pdbx_seq_one_letter_code
_entity_poly.pdbx_strand_id
1 'polypeptide(L)'
;MSRREKLTRGLIDPVARRLRLPFETPEFIDRIISGGVNEAGRRTLQMLLTTWDHTGGGPFAASAMAGAGLAKTAELVQNMFIGPIFDPLLKTMGADQIRLRASLCASQVVGLGIMRYGVRVEPIHSMEVDALVDAVAPTLQRYLVGELS
;
A
#
# COMPACT_ATOMS: atom_id res chain seq x y z
N MET A 1 15.41 6.90 21.17
CA MET A 1 15.48 7.82 20.01
C MET A 1 15.47 9.26 20.49
N SER A 2 16.40 10.07 19.99
CA SER A 2 16.48 11.48 20.36
C SER A 2 15.33 12.30 19.74
N ARG A 3 15.05 13.47 20.32
CA ARG A 3 14.05 14.40 19.76
C ARG A 3 14.41 14.80 18.33
N ARG A 4 15.70 15.02 18.07
CA ARG A 4 16.20 15.41 16.75
C ARG A 4 15.96 14.30 15.71
N GLU A 5 16.18 13.06 16.07
CA GLU A 5 15.92 11.92 15.20
C GLU A 5 14.43 11.78 14.89
N LYS A 6 13.56 11.97 15.88
CA LYS A 6 12.11 11.96 15.69
C LYS A 6 11.66 13.05 14.73
N LEU A 7 12.20 14.25 14.88
CA LEU A 7 11.89 15.37 13.98
C LEU A 7 12.37 15.10 12.55
N THR A 8 13.58 14.57 12.43
CA THR A 8 14.17 14.22 11.13
C THR A 8 13.33 13.15 10.42
N ARG A 9 12.88 12.13 11.16
CA ARG A 9 11.99 11.09 10.60
C ARG A 9 10.70 11.68 10.10
N GLY A 10 10.03 12.52 10.88
CA GLY A 10 8.79 13.17 10.48
C GLY A 10 8.94 14.01 9.22
N LEU A 11 10.13 14.56 8.98
CA LEU A 11 10.43 15.37 7.80
C LEU A 11 10.77 14.53 6.58
N ILE A 12 11.45 13.37 6.74
CA ILE A 12 11.94 12.56 5.61
C ILE A 12 10.95 11.50 5.15
N ASP A 13 9.84 11.28 5.86
CA ASP A 13 8.85 10.29 5.46
C ASP A 13 7.45 10.90 5.29
N PRO A 14 7.27 11.75 4.27
CA PRO A 14 5.95 12.28 3.95
C PRO A 14 5.00 11.22 3.41
N VAL A 15 5.53 10.11 2.87
CA VAL A 15 4.72 9.00 2.34
C VAL A 15 3.93 8.33 3.45
N ALA A 16 4.59 7.95 4.56
CA ALA A 16 3.92 7.35 5.70
C ALA A 16 2.82 8.25 6.23
N ARG A 17 3.07 9.56 6.27
CA ARG A 17 2.09 10.55 6.72
C ARG A 17 0.87 10.59 5.81
N ARG A 18 1.06 10.61 4.50
CA ARG A 18 -0.05 10.65 3.55
C ARG A 18 -0.82 9.32 3.52
N LEU A 19 -0.14 8.20 3.70
CA LEU A 19 -0.76 6.88 3.82
C LEU A 19 -1.37 6.64 5.20
N ARG A 20 -1.19 7.58 6.13
CA ARG A 20 -1.67 7.47 7.51
C ARG A 20 -1.10 6.27 8.27
N LEU A 21 0.09 5.83 7.90
CA LEU A 21 0.75 4.74 8.60
C LEU A 21 1.16 5.17 10.02
N PRO A 22 1.02 4.28 11.03
CA PRO A 22 1.42 4.60 12.40
C PRO A 22 2.94 4.52 12.61
N PHE A 23 3.72 4.25 11.56
CA PHE A 23 5.17 4.11 11.57
C PHE A 23 5.71 4.54 10.22
N GLU A 24 7.03 4.65 10.11
CA GLU A 24 7.68 5.07 8.88
C GLU A 24 7.66 3.98 7.81
N THR A 25 7.80 4.38 6.54
CA THR A 25 7.74 3.47 5.39
C THR A 25 8.78 2.34 5.47
N PRO A 26 10.05 2.57 5.87
CA PRO A 26 10.99 1.46 6.02
C PRO A 26 10.54 0.43 7.05
N GLU A 27 9.93 0.86 8.15
CA GLU A 27 9.40 -0.05 9.16
C GLU A 27 8.20 -0.84 8.62
N PHE A 28 7.37 -0.21 7.80
CA PHE A 28 6.27 -0.88 7.12
C PHE A 28 6.79 -2.07 6.28
N ILE A 29 7.83 -1.82 5.49
CA ILE A 29 8.46 -2.86 4.67
C ILE A 29 9.04 -3.97 5.54
N ASP A 30 9.75 -3.61 6.62
CA ASP A 30 10.32 -4.58 7.55
C ASP A 30 9.25 -5.46 8.18
N ARG A 31 8.11 -4.89 8.55
CA ARG A 31 6.98 -5.65 9.11
C ARG A 31 6.38 -6.62 8.12
N ILE A 32 6.32 -6.27 6.83
CA ILE A 32 5.86 -7.19 5.80
C ILE A 32 6.83 -8.37 5.68
N ILE A 33 8.12 -8.07 5.59
CA ILE A 33 9.17 -9.07 5.38
C ILE A 33 9.30 -10.01 6.59
N SER A 34 9.14 -9.49 7.80
CA SER A 34 9.29 -10.26 9.03
C SER A 34 8.29 -11.42 9.15
N GLY A 35 7.19 -11.34 8.43
CA GLY A 35 6.19 -12.42 8.39
C GLY A 35 6.52 -13.56 7.43
N GLY A 36 7.63 -13.45 6.70
CA GLY A 36 8.01 -14.43 5.68
C GLY A 36 7.47 -14.09 4.30
N VAL A 37 8.18 -14.56 3.28
CA VAL A 37 7.86 -14.29 1.87
C VAL A 37 6.45 -14.77 1.52
N ASN A 38 6.02 -15.91 2.06
CA ASN A 38 4.72 -16.49 1.73
C ASN A 38 3.54 -15.69 2.27
N GLU A 39 3.76 -14.81 3.23
CA GLU A 39 2.74 -13.98 3.85
C GLU A 39 2.79 -12.51 3.40
N ALA A 40 3.69 -12.19 2.48
CA ALA A 40 3.95 -10.79 2.11
C ALA A 40 2.70 -10.09 1.54
N GLY A 41 1.97 -10.75 0.65
CA GLY A 41 0.76 -10.17 0.05
C GLY A 41 -0.33 -9.94 1.10
N ARG A 42 -0.58 -10.93 1.95
CA ARG A 42 -1.57 -10.82 3.02
C ARG A 42 -1.22 -9.72 4.00
N ARG A 43 0.02 -9.68 4.46
CA ARG A 43 0.46 -8.68 5.44
C ARG A 43 0.38 -7.26 4.88
N THR A 44 0.75 -7.08 3.62
CA THR A 44 0.64 -5.77 2.96
C THR A 44 -0.81 -5.28 2.97
N LEU A 45 -1.74 -6.12 2.52
CA LEU A 45 -3.15 -5.75 2.47
C LEU A 45 -3.74 -5.56 3.86
N GLN A 46 -3.44 -6.46 4.80
CA GLN A 46 -3.94 -6.37 6.16
C GLN A 46 -3.55 -5.04 6.80
N MET A 47 -2.29 -4.67 6.68
CA MET A 47 -1.77 -3.44 7.29
C MET A 47 -2.36 -2.19 6.64
N LEU A 48 -2.43 -2.15 5.31
CA LEU A 48 -2.96 -0.99 4.59
C LEU A 48 -4.46 -0.82 4.83
N LEU A 49 -5.24 -1.88 4.66
CA LEU A 49 -6.69 -1.79 4.81
C LEU A 49 -7.10 -1.50 6.25
N THR A 50 -6.44 -2.12 7.23
CA THR A 50 -6.71 -1.83 8.64
C THR A 50 -6.42 -0.37 8.96
N THR A 51 -5.29 0.15 8.50
CA THR A 51 -4.92 1.55 8.70
C THR A 51 -5.94 2.49 8.05
N TRP A 52 -6.31 2.23 6.81
CA TRP A 52 -7.21 3.12 6.08
C TRP A 52 -8.65 3.05 6.62
N ASP A 53 -9.10 1.89 7.07
CA ASP A 53 -10.41 1.80 7.74
C ASP A 53 -10.44 2.68 8.99
N HIS A 54 -9.36 2.71 9.76
CA HIS A 54 -9.25 3.54 10.96
C HIS A 54 -9.07 5.03 10.68
N THR A 55 -8.57 5.39 9.51
CA THR A 55 -8.24 6.78 9.18
C THR A 55 -9.18 7.39 8.14
N GLY A 56 -10.32 6.76 7.88
CA GLY A 56 -11.32 7.29 6.96
C GLY A 56 -10.93 7.17 5.49
N GLY A 57 -10.05 6.23 5.14
CA GLY A 57 -9.69 5.95 3.77
C GLY A 57 -8.29 6.38 3.35
N GLY A 58 -7.50 6.97 4.26
CA GLY A 58 -6.14 7.41 3.95
C GLY A 58 -6.08 8.32 2.71
N PRO A 59 -5.22 8.01 1.72
CA PRO A 59 -5.09 8.86 0.52
C PRO A 59 -6.30 8.77 -0.42
N PHE A 60 -7.23 7.83 -0.19
CA PHE A 60 -8.41 7.63 -1.02
C PHE A 60 -9.68 8.23 -0.44
N ALA A 61 -9.60 8.85 0.74
CA ALA A 61 -10.75 9.52 1.33
C ALA A 61 -11.31 10.55 0.34
N ALA A 62 -12.63 10.74 0.35
CA ALA A 62 -13.29 11.65 -0.59
C ALA A 62 -12.68 13.04 -0.57
N SER A 63 -12.31 13.55 0.62
CA SER A 63 -11.67 14.86 0.75
C SER A 63 -10.28 14.91 0.12
N ALA A 64 -9.53 13.80 0.17
CA ALA A 64 -8.20 13.70 -0.42
C ALA A 64 -8.25 13.55 -1.95
N MET A 65 -9.33 12.93 -2.46
CA MET A 65 -9.50 12.67 -3.89
C MET A 65 -10.25 13.80 -4.61
N ALA A 66 -10.76 14.77 -3.88
CA ALA A 66 -11.52 15.88 -4.47
C ALA A 66 -10.66 16.65 -5.48
N GLY A 67 -11.18 16.79 -6.70
CA GLY A 67 -10.48 17.49 -7.77
C GLY A 67 -9.31 16.73 -8.38
N ALA A 68 -9.12 15.46 -8.01
CA ALA A 68 -8.03 14.65 -8.56
C ALA A 68 -8.34 14.25 -10.01
N GLY A 69 -7.41 14.58 -10.92
CA GLY A 69 -7.45 14.11 -12.30
C GLY A 69 -6.48 12.95 -12.52
N LEU A 70 -6.40 12.48 -13.77
CA LEU A 70 -5.51 11.36 -14.14
C LEU A 70 -4.04 11.65 -13.82
N ALA A 71 -3.58 12.88 -14.04
CA ALA A 71 -2.20 13.25 -13.73
C ALA A 71 -1.89 13.13 -12.24
N LYS A 72 -2.79 13.59 -11.38
CA LYS A 72 -2.63 13.45 -9.93
C LYS A 72 -2.71 12.01 -9.48
N THR A 73 -3.58 11.22 -10.10
CA THR A 73 -3.67 9.78 -9.81
C THR A 73 -2.38 9.07 -10.19
N ALA A 74 -1.79 9.40 -11.34
CA ALA A 74 -0.52 8.83 -11.76
C ALA A 74 0.61 9.18 -10.79
N GLU A 75 0.67 10.43 -10.31
CA GLU A 75 1.64 10.85 -9.30
C GLU A 75 1.44 10.08 -7.99
N LEU A 76 0.20 9.89 -7.55
CA LEU A 76 -0.11 9.11 -6.36
C LEU A 76 0.42 7.69 -6.48
N VAL A 77 0.14 7.03 -7.60
CA VAL A 77 0.60 5.66 -7.84
C VAL A 77 2.12 5.58 -7.78
N GLN A 78 2.81 6.46 -8.52
CA GLN A 78 4.27 6.43 -8.62
C GLN A 78 4.95 6.83 -7.31
N ASN A 79 4.50 7.92 -6.69
CA ASN A 79 5.20 8.55 -5.58
C ASN A 79 4.80 8.03 -4.20
N MET A 80 3.66 7.35 -4.10
CA MET A 80 3.17 6.81 -2.83
C MET A 80 3.27 5.29 -2.74
N PHE A 81 3.20 4.58 -3.85
CA PHE A 81 3.13 3.12 -3.87
C PHE A 81 4.29 2.46 -4.58
N ILE A 82 4.55 2.80 -5.84
CA ILE A 82 5.60 2.11 -6.60
C ILE A 82 6.97 2.41 -6.01
N GLY A 83 7.36 3.69 -5.98
CA GLY A 83 8.70 4.10 -5.54
C GLY A 83 8.99 3.78 -4.09
N PRO A 84 8.14 4.21 -3.14
CA PRO A 84 8.48 4.06 -1.73
C PRO A 84 8.13 2.70 -1.11
N ILE A 85 7.22 1.92 -1.70
CA ILE A 85 6.77 0.66 -1.10
C ILE A 85 7.17 -0.54 -1.96
N PHE A 86 6.60 -0.66 -3.17
CA PHE A 86 6.75 -1.91 -3.91
C PHE A 86 8.13 -2.11 -4.52
N ASP A 87 8.76 -1.06 -5.03
CA ASP A 87 10.14 -1.18 -5.52
C ASP A 87 11.10 -1.66 -4.42
N PRO A 88 11.21 -0.98 -3.26
CA PRO A 88 12.12 -1.45 -2.21
C PRO A 88 11.72 -2.80 -1.62
N LEU A 89 10.42 -3.09 -1.50
CA LEU A 89 9.97 -4.39 -1.02
C LEU A 89 10.44 -5.51 -1.96
N LEU A 90 10.21 -5.35 -3.25
CA LEU A 90 10.60 -6.35 -4.25
C LEU A 90 12.11 -6.52 -4.34
N LYS A 91 12.87 -5.43 -4.25
CA LYS A 91 14.35 -5.49 -4.22
C LYS A 91 14.84 -6.28 -3.01
N THR A 92 14.27 -6.01 -1.84
CA THR A 92 14.64 -6.71 -0.61
C THR A 92 14.30 -8.20 -0.70
N MET A 93 13.22 -8.55 -1.38
CA MET A 93 12.82 -9.94 -1.59
C MET A 93 13.61 -10.64 -2.71
N GLY A 94 14.49 -9.95 -3.41
CA GLY A 94 15.26 -10.50 -4.51
C GLY A 94 14.43 -10.86 -5.74
N ALA A 95 13.32 -10.16 -5.96
CA ALA A 95 12.43 -10.44 -7.07
C ALA A 95 13.04 -10.06 -8.43
N ASP A 96 12.61 -10.77 -9.48
CA ASP A 96 12.87 -10.36 -10.85
C ASP A 96 11.74 -9.44 -11.35
N GLN A 97 11.87 -8.87 -12.54
CA GLN A 97 10.86 -8.06 -13.21
C GLN A 97 10.26 -7.00 -12.27
N ILE A 98 11.10 -6.33 -11.50
CA ILE A 98 10.66 -5.43 -10.42
C ILE A 98 9.69 -4.36 -10.92
N ARG A 99 9.97 -3.73 -12.07
CA ARG A 99 9.10 -2.66 -12.58
C ARG A 99 7.69 -3.16 -12.90
N LEU A 100 7.58 -4.33 -13.53
CA LEU A 100 6.28 -4.92 -13.82
C LEU A 100 5.55 -5.32 -12.55
N ARG A 101 6.25 -6.02 -11.65
CA ARG A 101 5.66 -6.46 -10.38
C ARG A 101 5.18 -5.28 -9.52
N ALA A 102 6.00 -4.24 -9.41
CA ALA A 102 5.63 -3.05 -8.63
C ALA A 102 4.38 -2.37 -9.20
N SER A 103 4.29 -2.24 -10.53
CA SER A 103 3.11 -1.63 -11.14
C SER A 103 1.86 -2.51 -10.99
N LEU A 104 1.99 -3.83 -11.08
CA LEU A 104 0.87 -4.75 -10.85
C LEU A 104 0.39 -4.68 -9.39
N CYS A 105 1.31 -4.68 -8.43
CA CYS A 105 0.96 -4.54 -7.02
C CYS A 105 0.26 -3.21 -6.75
N ALA A 106 0.79 -2.12 -7.29
CA ALA A 106 0.18 -0.81 -7.15
C ALA A 106 -1.22 -0.78 -7.75
N SER A 107 -1.42 -1.41 -8.90
CA SER A 107 -2.74 -1.46 -9.55
C SER A 107 -3.80 -2.10 -8.65
N GLN A 108 -3.43 -3.17 -7.93
CA GLN A 108 -4.35 -3.83 -7.01
C GLN A 108 -4.66 -2.98 -5.78
N VAL A 109 -3.64 -2.43 -5.15
CA VAL A 109 -3.80 -1.65 -3.92
C VAL A 109 -4.53 -0.35 -4.19
N VAL A 110 -4.14 0.37 -5.24
CA VAL A 110 -4.78 1.64 -5.61
C VAL A 110 -6.22 1.40 -6.06
N GLY A 111 -6.44 0.38 -6.88
CA GLY A 111 -7.79 0.01 -7.31
C GLY A 111 -8.70 -0.30 -6.14
N LEU A 112 -8.23 -1.11 -5.19
CA LEU A 112 -8.99 -1.40 -3.97
C LEU A 112 -9.29 -0.14 -3.16
N GLY A 113 -8.29 0.72 -2.99
CA GLY A 113 -8.46 1.96 -2.25
C GLY A 113 -9.52 2.86 -2.86
N ILE A 114 -9.48 3.03 -4.17
CA ILE A 114 -10.48 3.82 -4.90
C ILE A 114 -11.86 3.19 -4.76
N MET A 115 -11.96 1.88 -4.95
CA MET A 115 -13.25 1.17 -4.91
C MET A 115 -13.88 1.18 -3.51
N ARG A 116 -13.06 0.98 -2.48
CA ARG A 116 -13.54 0.87 -1.11
C ARG A 116 -13.81 2.23 -0.46
N TYR A 117 -12.90 3.18 -0.64
CA TYR A 117 -12.93 4.45 0.09
C TYR A 117 -13.33 5.65 -0.77
N GLY A 118 -12.94 5.65 -2.04
CA GLY A 118 -13.18 6.77 -2.93
C GLY A 118 -14.59 6.76 -3.49
N VAL A 119 -14.91 5.76 -4.30
CA VAL A 119 -16.21 5.66 -4.97
C VAL A 119 -17.21 4.75 -4.24
N ARG A 120 -16.75 4.02 -3.24
CA ARG A 120 -17.56 3.21 -2.32
C ARG A 120 -18.47 2.21 -3.03
N VAL A 121 -17.87 1.38 -3.87
CA VAL A 121 -18.59 0.36 -4.63
C VAL A 121 -18.88 -0.87 -3.77
N GLU A 122 -20.14 -1.29 -3.72
CA GLU A 122 -20.53 -2.51 -3.04
C GLU A 122 -20.27 -3.73 -3.92
N PRO A 123 -19.91 -4.90 -3.35
CA PRO A 123 -19.76 -5.16 -1.91
C PRO A 123 -18.40 -4.79 -1.29
N ILE A 124 -17.45 -4.36 -2.11
CA ILE A 124 -16.07 -4.06 -1.65
C ILE A 124 -16.07 -3.04 -0.50
N HIS A 125 -16.93 -2.03 -0.60
CA HIS A 125 -17.00 -0.97 0.42
C HIS A 125 -17.37 -1.51 1.80
N SER A 126 -18.35 -2.41 1.88
CA SER A 126 -18.88 -2.89 3.17
C SER A 126 -18.27 -4.20 3.67
N MET A 127 -17.43 -4.86 2.87
CA MET A 127 -16.81 -6.11 3.31
C MET A 127 -15.91 -5.88 4.53
N GLU A 128 -15.90 -6.88 5.43
CA GLU A 128 -14.93 -6.88 6.51
C GLU A 128 -13.51 -6.97 5.95
N VAL A 129 -12.57 -6.31 6.63
CA VAL A 129 -11.16 -6.28 6.18
C VAL A 129 -10.63 -7.70 5.96
N ASP A 130 -10.84 -8.61 6.90
CA ASP A 130 -10.32 -9.97 6.80
C ASP A 130 -10.87 -10.71 5.57
N ALA A 131 -12.16 -10.54 5.29
CA ALA A 131 -12.78 -11.16 4.12
C ALA A 131 -12.22 -10.59 2.81
N LEU A 132 -12.00 -9.29 2.75
CA LEU A 132 -11.43 -8.63 1.58
C LEU A 132 -9.96 -9.04 1.39
N VAL A 133 -9.20 -9.12 2.47
CA VAL A 133 -7.81 -9.62 2.45
C VAL A 133 -7.77 -11.05 1.93
N ASP A 134 -8.63 -11.93 2.42
CA ASP A 134 -8.70 -13.32 1.97
C ASP A 134 -8.96 -13.42 0.45
N ALA A 135 -9.80 -12.54 -0.07
CA ALA A 135 -10.15 -12.55 -1.48
C ALA A 135 -9.02 -12.04 -2.39
N VAL A 136 -8.27 -11.05 -1.94
CA VAL A 136 -7.30 -10.34 -2.79
C VAL A 136 -5.85 -10.80 -2.55
N ALA A 137 -5.52 -11.25 -1.34
CA ALA A 137 -4.16 -11.61 -0.98
C ALA A 137 -3.48 -12.60 -1.95
N PRO A 138 -4.16 -13.66 -2.45
CA PRO A 138 -3.53 -14.58 -3.40
C PRO A 138 -3.07 -13.89 -4.69
N THR A 139 -3.82 -12.92 -5.18
CA THR A 139 -3.45 -12.17 -6.38
C THR A 139 -2.24 -11.28 -6.12
N LEU A 140 -2.24 -10.55 -5.03
CA LEU A 140 -1.10 -9.70 -4.67
C LEU A 140 0.14 -10.55 -4.41
N GLN A 141 -0.02 -11.69 -3.76
CA GLN A 141 1.07 -12.63 -3.49
C GLN A 141 1.70 -13.13 -4.79
N ARG A 142 0.88 -13.45 -5.80
CA ARG A 142 1.37 -13.85 -7.11
C ARG A 142 2.19 -12.74 -7.76
N TYR A 143 1.73 -11.49 -7.67
CA TYR A 143 2.46 -10.36 -8.23
C TYR A 143 3.79 -10.12 -7.51
N LEU A 144 3.86 -10.41 -6.24
CA LEU A 144 5.10 -10.23 -5.47
C LEU A 144 6.12 -11.34 -5.74
N VAL A 145 5.70 -12.61 -5.76
CA VAL A 145 6.64 -13.73 -5.76
C VAL A 145 6.32 -14.83 -6.77
N GLY A 146 5.16 -14.82 -7.41
CA GLY A 146 4.76 -15.86 -8.33
C GLY A 146 5.33 -15.68 -9.73
N GLU A 147 5.13 -16.68 -10.58
CA GLU A 147 5.46 -16.56 -12.01
C GLU A 147 4.43 -15.70 -12.71
N LEU A 148 4.91 -14.78 -13.56
CA LEU A 148 4.04 -13.86 -14.29
C LEU A 148 3.82 -14.29 -15.75
N SER A 149 4.64 -15.21 -16.26
CA SER A 149 4.54 -15.69 -17.63
C SER A 149 4.91 -17.15 -17.73
#